data_d5db1bd0f6d6a692bcaf5d1d6f95e534
#
_entry.id   d5db1bd0f6d6a692bcaf5d1d6f95e534
#
_cell.length_a   1.000
_cell.length_b   1.000
_cell.length_c   1.000
_cell.angle_alpha   90.00
_cell.angle_beta   90.00
_cell.angle_gamma   90.00
#
_symmetry.space_group_name_H-M   'P 1'
#
loop_
_entity.id
_entity.type
_entity.pdbx_description
1 polymer ?
#
loop_
_entity_poly.entity_id
_entity_poly.type
_entity_poly.pdbx_seq_one_letter_code
_entity_poly.pdbx_strand_id
1 'polypeptide(L)'
;MLAVDGIMSENEENRNPLPSDEEAGPIRNAAAAPSKDGEEPSAGSGPPDPDPTGEQLLHLRGAIDEIDNRLLELINRRLELVVEVGRLKADAGRQVLDSARESAIFNRLIERNRGPLNERVLRHLFTQIMAASRQLQSPQRVTFLGPEATFTHLAAMNHFGQSVEYVPQPSIQDVFTEVEKGTCHYGVVPVENSIEGAVNHTLDLFFESELKICAERYQAISHDLLAKEGSLRDIRTVYSHPQAFAQCRKWLQKYLPGATLVESRSTAHAARKAAEEAGAAAVASSEAAHIYDLTVVASRIEDTARNTTRFLVIGRDEIHRTGEDKTSLMFVTSHIPGALYRVLQPIAESGLNMVKLESRPTKHQNWSYFFFVDVEGHIEDTAVADTVERMAGLSLYLKILGSYPKAGDR
;
A
#
# COMPACT_ATOMS: atom_id res chain seq x y z
N MET A 1 8.04 50.88 -6.52
CA MET A 1 6.85 51.70 -6.27
C MET A 1 5.93 51.49 -7.47
N LEU A 2 5.05 50.52 -7.41
CA LEU A 2 3.80 50.41 -8.16
C LEU A 2 3.06 49.19 -7.59
N ALA A 3 1.92 49.49 -7.01
CA ALA A 3 1.02 48.61 -6.32
C ALA A 3 0.29 47.65 -7.30
N VAL A 4 -0.01 46.43 -6.85
CA VAL A 4 -1.10 45.65 -7.36
C VAL A 4 -1.99 45.28 -6.16
N ASP A 5 -2.99 46.12 -5.94
CA ASP A 5 -4.16 45.85 -5.13
C ASP A 5 -5.19 45.10 -5.98
N GLY A 6 -5.90 44.18 -5.36
CA GLY A 6 -7.28 43.82 -5.73
C GLY A 6 -7.46 42.49 -6.44
N ILE A 7 -7.84 41.45 -5.70
CA ILE A 7 -9.04 40.64 -5.92
C ILE A 7 -9.24 39.83 -4.63
N MET A 8 -10.03 40.38 -3.72
CA MET A 8 -10.77 39.67 -2.68
C MET A 8 -12.23 39.93 -2.98
N SER A 9 -13.00 38.89 -3.28
CA SER A 9 -14.42 38.85 -2.92
C SER A 9 -15.04 37.49 -3.18
N GLU A 10 -15.70 37.02 -2.14
CA GLU A 10 -16.93 36.20 -2.14
C GLU A 10 -16.84 34.71 -2.48
N ASN A 11 -16.76 33.89 -1.44
CA ASN A 11 -17.71 32.80 -1.25
C ASN A 11 -17.67 32.29 0.21
N GLU A 12 -18.27 33.04 1.11
CA GLU A 12 -18.86 32.49 2.34
C GLU A 12 -20.32 32.12 1.97
N GLU A 13 -20.63 30.83 2.11
CA GLU A 13 -21.94 30.27 2.47
C GLU A 13 -22.02 28.79 2.04
N ASN A 14 -21.59 27.91 2.91
CA ASN A 14 -22.28 26.66 3.19
C ASN A 14 -21.58 25.90 4.35
N ARG A 15 -21.80 26.40 5.56
CA ARG A 15 -21.51 25.63 6.78
C ARG A 15 -22.82 24.97 7.24
N ASN A 16 -22.92 23.66 6.97
CA ASN A 16 -23.87 22.81 7.67
C ASN A 16 -23.32 22.52 9.07
N PRO A 17 -24.09 22.75 10.17
CA PRO A 17 -23.65 22.46 11.52
C PRO A 17 -23.70 20.96 11.81
N LEU A 18 -22.66 20.47 12.51
CA LEU A 18 -22.59 19.15 13.11
C LEU A 18 -23.68 19.01 14.18
N PRO A 19 -24.31 17.84 14.34
CA PRO A 19 -25.23 17.59 15.46
C PRO A 19 -24.49 17.47 16.77
N SER A 20 -25.03 18.14 17.79
CA SER A 20 -24.60 18.17 19.18
C SER A 20 -24.74 16.82 19.88
N ASP A 21 -23.73 16.50 20.70
CA ASP A 21 -23.72 15.44 21.70
C ASP A 21 -24.88 15.64 22.69
N GLU A 22 -25.88 14.74 22.67
CA GLU A 22 -26.69 14.41 23.85
C GLU A 22 -27.51 13.13 23.53
N GLU A 23 -27.54 12.25 24.56
CA GLU A 23 -28.35 11.03 24.71
C GLU A 23 -27.73 9.68 24.32
N ALA A 24 -26.83 9.21 25.17
CA ALA A 24 -26.63 7.78 25.42
C ALA A 24 -27.11 7.45 26.84
N GLY A 25 -28.35 7.00 26.96
CA GLY A 25 -28.93 6.48 28.20
C GLY A 25 -28.40 5.08 28.52
N PRO A 26 -28.32 4.69 29.82
CA PRO A 26 -27.67 3.46 30.23
C PRO A 26 -28.57 2.25 30.02
N ILE A 27 -27.96 1.18 29.46
CA ILE A 27 -28.56 -0.16 29.41
C ILE A 27 -28.64 -0.73 30.83
N ARG A 28 -29.84 -0.87 31.33
CA ARG A 28 -30.12 -1.54 32.63
C ARG A 28 -30.14 -3.05 32.43
N ASN A 29 -29.20 -3.73 33.05
CA ASN A 29 -29.32 -5.13 33.41
C ASN A 29 -30.36 -5.27 34.51
N ALA A 30 -31.44 -5.97 34.25
CA ALA A 30 -32.42 -6.39 35.25
C ALA A 30 -32.38 -7.92 35.38
N ALA A 31 -31.70 -8.40 36.42
CA ALA A 31 -31.91 -9.73 36.92
C ALA A 31 -33.19 -9.72 37.78
N ALA A 32 -34.19 -10.55 37.44
CA ALA A 32 -35.35 -10.79 38.28
C ALA A 32 -35.38 -12.27 38.71
N ALA A 33 -35.45 -12.47 40.01
CA ALA A 33 -35.64 -13.75 40.67
C ALA A 33 -37.12 -14.21 40.61
N PRO A 34 -37.42 -15.49 40.81
CA PRO A 34 -38.70 -16.09 40.47
C PRO A 34 -39.75 -15.93 41.60
N SER A 35 -40.97 -15.54 41.19
CA SER A 35 -42.17 -15.72 42.04
C SER A 35 -42.93 -16.97 41.60
N LYS A 36 -43.19 -17.84 42.56
CA LYS A 36 -44.12 -18.95 42.49
C LYS A 36 -45.53 -18.40 42.55
N ASP A 37 -46.37 -18.74 41.60
CA ASP A 37 -47.78 -19.08 41.90
C ASP A 37 -48.34 -19.83 40.69
N GLY A 38 -49.06 -20.94 40.99
CA GLY A 38 -49.55 -21.87 40.03
C GLY A 38 -50.84 -21.42 39.34
N GLU A 39 -50.94 -21.68 38.09
CA GLU A 39 -52.19 -21.85 37.36
C GLU A 39 -52.08 -22.99 36.36
N GLU A 40 -53.14 -23.80 36.30
CA GLU A 40 -53.26 -25.03 35.53
C GLU A 40 -53.24 -24.82 34.00
N PRO A 41 -52.90 -25.86 33.20
CA PRO A 41 -52.73 -25.74 31.77
C PRO A 41 -54.07 -25.72 31.02
N SER A 42 -54.34 -24.61 30.31
CA SER A 42 -55.38 -24.62 29.28
C SER A 42 -54.81 -25.29 28.00
N ALA A 43 -55.43 -26.40 27.65
CA ALA A 43 -55.15 -27.08 26.39
C ALA A 43 -55.60 -26.21 25.20
N GLY A 44 -54.72 -26.09 24.21
CA GLY A 44 -55.06 -25.57 22.89
C GLY A 44 -54.07 -24.54 22.30
N SER A 45 -52.83 -24.91 22.03
CA SER A 45 -52.05 -24.22 21.02
C SER A 45 -51.56 -25.26 20.01
N GLY A 46 -52.09 -25.15 18.79
CA GLY A 46 -51.53 -25.86 17.65
C GLY A 46 -50.08 -25.54 17.41
N PRO A 47 -49.39 -26.29 16.57
CA PRO A 47 -47.98 -25.98 16.28
C PRO A 47 -47.86 -24.51 15.87
N PRO A 48 -46.80 -23.79 16.32
CA PRO A 48 -46.63 -22.41 15.92
C PRO A 48 -46.58 -22.34 14.40
N ASP A 49 -47.29 -21.37 13.82
CA ASP A 49 -47.23 -21.07 12.38
C ASP A 49 -45.78 -21.01 11.94
N PRO A 50 -45.41 -21.63 10.80
CA PRO A 50 -44.04 -21.57 10.30
C PRO A 50 -43.63 -20.10 10.13
N ASP A 51 -42.52 -19.75 10.76
CA ASP A 51 -41.96 -18.42 10.62
C ASP A 51 -41.52 -18.21 9.14
N PRO A 52 -42.32 -17.45 8.32
CA PRO A 52 -42.04 -17.31 6.90
C PRO A 52 -40.72 -16.57 6.64
N THR A 53 -40.20 -15.84 7.62
CA THR A 53 -38.89 -15.17 7.57
C THR A 53 -37.77 -16.19 7.72
N GLY A 54 -37.93 -17.20 8.60
CA GLY A 54 -36.98 -18.26 8.80
C GLY A 54 -36.80 -19.16 7.56
N GLU A 55 -37.89 -19.54 6.92
CA GLU A 55 -37.89 -20.36 5.67
C GLU A 55 -37.24 -19.57 4.50
N GLN A 56 -37.54 -18.29 4.35
CA GLN A 56 -36.93 -17.43 3.34
C GLN A 56 -35.41 -17.26 3.55
N LEU A 57 -34.98 -17.09 4.81
CA LEU A 57 -33.56 -17.01 5.15
C LEU A 57 -32.83 -18.32 4.83
N LEU A 58 -33.40 -19.49 5.12
CA LEU A 58 -32.83 -20.77 4.78
C LEU A 58 -32.69 -20.95 3.27
N HIS A 59 -33.72 -20.60 2.51
CA HIS A 59 -33.68 -20.64 1.05
C HIS A 59 -32.58 -19.74 0.46
N LEU A 60 -32.45 -18.49 0.94
CA LEU A 60 -31.41 -17.56 0.49
C LEU A 60 -30.00 -18.06 0.85
N ARG A 61 -29.81 -18.64 2.05
CA ARG A 61 -28.53 -19.25 2.43
C ARG A 61 -28.18 -20.42 1.51
N GLY A 62 -29.13 -21.30 1.22
CA GLY A 62 -28.91 -22.40 0.26
C GLY A 62 -28.51 -21.91 -1.13
N ALA A 63 -29.14 -20.83 -1.63
CA ALA A 63 -28.76 -20.22 -2.90
C ALA A 63 -27.36 -19.60 -2.86
N ILE A 64 -26.93 -19.03 -1.73
CA ILE A 64 -25.56 -18.52 -1.53
C ILE A 64 -24.57 -19.67 -1.55
N ASP A 65 -24.86 -20.79 -0.82
CA ASP A 65 -23.99 -21.97 -0.78
C ASP A 65 -23.75 -22.57 -2.18
N GLU A 66 -24.79 -22.62 -3.02
CA GLU A 66 -24.66 -23.04 -4.42
C GLU A 66 -23.75 -22.12 -5.23
N ILE A 67 -23.88 -20.80 -5.05
CA ILE A 67 -23.02 -19.82 -5.72
C ILE A 67 -21.57 -19.98 -5.24
N ASP A 68 -21.33 -20.15 -3.95
CA ASP A 68 -20.01 -20.34 -3.36
C ASP A 68 -19.32 -21.59 -3.91
N ASN A 69 -20.02 -22.71 -4.02
CA ASN A 69 -19.52 -23.93 -4.64
C ASN A 69 -19.12 -23.69 -6.10
N ARG A 70 -19.96 -22.99 -6.86
CA ARG A 70 -19.66 -22.66 -8.27
C ARG A 70 -18.48 -21.68 -8.41
N LEU A 71 -18.34 -20.73 -7.50
CA LEU A 71 -17.18 -19.83 -7.45
C LEU A 71 -15.90 -20.62 -7.20
N LEU A 72 -15.91 -21.57 -6.25
CA LEU A 72 -14.78 -22.44 -5.97
C LEU A 72 -14.37 -23.25 -7.20
N GLU A 73 -15.33 -23.88 -7.89
CA GLU A 73 -15.07 -24.62 -9.13
C GLU A 73 -14.45 -23.75 -10.22
N LEU A 74 -14.99 -22.55 -10.43
CA LEU A 74 -14.49 -21.61 -11.44
C LEU A 74 -13.08 -21.11 -11.13
N ILE A 75 -12.78 -20.83 -9.85
CA ILE A 75 -11.45 -20.44 -9.40
C ILE A 75 -10.46 -21.59 -9.65
N ASN A 76 -10.78 -22.81 -9.23
CA ASN A 76 -9.93 -23.99 -9.46
C ASN A 76 -9.68 -24.23 -10.95
N ARG A 77 -10.73 -24.17 -11.77
CA ARG A 77 -10.60 -24.33 -13.24
C ARG A 77 -9.69 -23.26 -13.85
N ARG A 78 -9.80 -22.02 -13.36
CA ARG A 78 -8.91 -20.93 -13.77
C ARG A 78 -7.46 -21.23 -13.41
N LEU A 79 -7.21 -21.75 -12.21
CA LEU A 79 -5.86 -22.09 -11.72
C LEU A 79 -5.24 -23.24 -12.50
N GLU A 80 -6.02 -24.27 -12.89
CA GLU A 80 -5.56 -25.35 -13.78
C GLU A 80 -5.06 -24.81 -15.12
N LEU A 81 -5.85 -23.94 -15.77
CA LEU A 81 -5.45 -23.31 -17.04
C LEU A 81 -4.19 -22.45 -16.89
N VAL A 82 -4.02 -21.83 -15.74
CA VAL A 82 -2.85 -21.01 -15.44
C VAL A 82 -1.57 -21.86 -15.31
N VAL A 83 -1.66 -23.08 -14.77
CA VAL A 83 -0.51 -24.01 -14.73
C VAL A 83 -0.08 -24.39 -16.15
N GLU A 84 -1.03 -24.64 -17.05
CA GLU A 84 -0.73 -24.91 -18.49
C GLU A 84 -0.05 -23.73 -19.15
N VAL A 85 -0.56 -22.49 -18.91
CA VAL A 85 0.07 -21.24 -19.41
C VAL A 85 1.48 -21.08 -18.85
N GLY A 86 1.70 -21.43 -17.57
CA GLY A 86 3.02 -21.38 -16.93
C GLY A 86 4.03 -22.30 -17.61
N ARG A 87 3.64 -23.53 -17.95
CA ARG A 87 4.49 -24.47 -18.72
C ARG A 87 4.87 -23.90 -20.09
N LEU A 88 3.88 -23.40 -20.84
CA LEU A 88 4.13 -22.79 -22.16
C LEU A 88 5.02 -21.54 -22.08
N LYS A 89 4.89 -20.73 -21.04
CA LYS A 89 5.76 -19.57 -20.81
C LYS A 89 7.21 -20.00 -20.50
N ALA A 90 7.38 -21.02 -19.64
CA ALA A 90 8.70 -21.56 -19.31
C ALA A 90 9.42 -22.11 -20.54
N ASP A 91 8.72 -22.89 -21.38
CA ASP A 91 9.26 -23.44 -22.61
C ASP A 91 9.66 -22.34 -23.63
N ALA A 92 8.97 -21.20 -23.60
CA ALA A 92 9.23 -20.05 -24.45
C ALA A 92 10.20 -18.99 -23.83
N GLY A 93 10.74 -19.25 -22.62
CA GLY A 93 11.58 -18.29 -21.88
C GLY A 93 10.88 -16.99 -21.51
N ARG A 94 9.55 -16.98 -21.39
CA ARG A 94 8.74 -15.80 -21.07
C ARG A 94 8.53 -15.65 -19.57
N GLN A 95 8.46 -14.41 -19.13
CA GLN A 95 8.24 -14.05 -17.72
C GLN A 95 6.83 -14.42 -17.23
N VAL A 96 6.75 -14.70 -15.91
CA VAL A 96 5.47 -14.98 -15.23
C VAL A 96 4.69 -13.70 -14.97
N LEU A 97 5.36 -12.63 -14.50
CA LEU A 97 4.73 -11.33 -14.26
C LEU A 97 4.46 -10.64 -15.61
N ASP A 98 3.20 -10.32 -15.81
CA ASP A 98 2.71 -9.65 -17.02
C ASP A 98 1.75 -8.54 -16.61
N SER A 99 2.32 -7.40 -16.21
CA SER A 99 1.57 -6.25 -15.71
C SER A 99 0.57 -5.71 -16.74
N ALA A 100 0.90 -5.79 -18.04
CA ALA A 100 0.00 -5.39 -19.12
C ALA A 100 -1.24 -6.29 -19.17
N ARG A 101 -1.04 -7.61 -19.05
CA ARG A 101 -2.14 -8.57 -19.01
C ARG A 101 -3.00 -8.41 -17.75
N GLU A 102 -2.39 -8.18 -16.58
CA GLU A 102 -3.11 -7.95 -15.32
C GLU A 102 -3.96 -6.67 -15.41
N SER A 103 -3.41 -5.58 -15.92
CA SER A 103 -4.14 -4.33 -16.16
C SER A 103 -5.32 -4.53 -17.11
N ALA A 104 -5.12 -5.24 -18.22
CA ALA A 104 -6.19 -5.56 -19.18
C ALA A 104 -7.31 -6.43 -18.53
N ILE A 105 -6.96 -7.33 -17.62
CA ILE A 105 -7.95 -8.12 -16.87
C ILE A 105 -8.77 -7.20 -15.97
N PHE A 106 -8.13 -6.31 -15.19
CA PHE A 106 -8.84 -5.37 -14.32
C PHE A 106 -9.78 -4.46 -15.09
N ASN A 107 -9.32 -3.82 -16.15
CA ASN A 107 -10.14 -2.91 -16.96
C ASN A 107 -11.37 -3.63 -17.52
N ARG A 108 -11.18 -4.83 -18.08
CA ARG A 108 -12.30 -5.65 -18.57
C ARG A 108 -13.30 -6.03 -17.50
N LEU A 109 -12.83 -6.35 -16.29
CA LEU A 109 -13.71 -6.76 -15.19
C LEU A 109 -14.48 -5.57 -14.63
N ILE A 110 -13.86 -4.40 -14.53
CA ILE A 110 -14.50 -3.16 -14.09
C ILE A 110 -15.59 -2.76 -15.10
N GLU A 111 -15.29 -2.76 -16.38
CA GLU A 111 -16.25 -2.46 -17.46
C GLU A 111 -17.47 -3.40 -17.45
N ARG A 112 -17.28 -4.68 -17.11
CA ARG A 112 -18.34 -5.68 -17.07
C ARG A 112 -19.10 -5.74 -15.76
N ASN A 113 -18.58 -5.14 -14.72
CA ASN A 113 -19.23 -5.15 -13.41
C ASN A 113 -20.49 -4.27 -13.42
N ARG A 114 -21.67 -4.87 -13.35
CA ARG A 114 -22.98 -4.21 -13.26
C ARG A 114 -23.67 -4.46 -11.92
N GLY A 115 -23.00 -5.19 -11.02
CA GLY A 115 -23.53 -5.58 -9.72
C GLY A 115 -23.11 -4.61 -8.59
N PRO A 116 -23.46 -4.94 -7.35
CA PRO A 116 -23.17 -4.15 -6.15
C PRO A 116 -21.70 -4.19 -5.72
N LEU A 117 -20.86 -5.05 -6.35
CA LEU A 117 -19.44 -5.15 -6.00
C LEU A 117 -18.71 -3.86 -6.39
N ASN A 118 -18.18 -3.11 -5.42
CA ASN A 118 -17.42 -1.91 -5.73
C ASN A 118 -16.02 -2.24 -6.31
N GLU A 119 -15.47 -1.30 -7.08
CA GLU A 119 -14.19 -1.48 -7.78
C GLU A 119 -13.03 -1.84 -6.84
N ARG A 120 -12.95 -1.21 -5.67
CA ARG A 120 -11.89 -1.47 -4.69
C ARG A 120 -11.89 -2.93 -4.23
N VAL A 121 -13.06 -3.49 -3.91
CA VAL A 121 -13.21 -4.88 -3.49
C VAL A 121 -12.94 -5.83 -4.65
N LEU A 122 -13.41 -5.50 -5.86
CA LEU A 122 -13.14 -6.28 -7.06
C LEU A 122 -11.63 -6.38 -7.31
N ARG A 123 -10.91 -5.26 -7.28
CA ARG A 123 -9.45 -5.23 -7.44
C ARG A 123 -8.76 -6.07 -6.38
N HIS A 124 -9.17 -5.95 -5.12
CA HIS A 124 -8.59 -6.73 -4.02
C HIS A 124 -8.75 -8.24 -4.25
N LEU A 125 -9.96 -8.72 -4.52
CA LEU A 125 -10.24 -10.14 -4.76
C LEU A 125 -9.43 -10.69 -5.95
N PHE A 126 -9.44 -9.99 -7.09
CA PHE A 126 -8.70 -10.45 -8.26
C PHE A 126 -7.18 -10.35 -8.10
N THR A 127 -6.66 -9.43 -7.29
CA THR A 127 -5.24 -9.41 -6.90
C THR A 127 -4.85 -10.72 -6.20
N GLN A 128 -5.65 -11.21 -5.25
CA GLN A 128 -5.37 -12.48 -4.57
C GLN A 128 -5.45 -13.68 -5.51
N ILE A 129 -6.45 -13.73 -6.38
CA ILE A 129 -6.59 -14.81 -7.39
C ILE A 129 -5.40 -14.80 -8.36
N MET A 130 -4.94 -13.63 -8.80
CA MET A 130 -3.76 -13.51 -9.68
C MET A 130 -2.46 -13.85 -8.96
N ALA A 131 -2.32 -13.48 -7.69
CA ALA A 131 -1.19 -13.87 -6.85
C ALA A 131 -1.08 -15.39 -6.69
N ALA A 132 -2.18 -16.07 -6.37
CA ALA A 132 -2.24 -17.53 -6.32
C ALA A 132 -1.89 -18.15 -7.69
N SER A 133 -2.32 -17.53 -8.78
CA SER A 133 -1.99 -17.95 -10.15
C SER A 133 -0.50 -17.87 -10.45
N ARG A 134 0.17 -16.78 -10.07
CA ARG A 134 1.62 -16.60 -10.24
C ARG A 134 2.40 -17.64 -9.44
N GLN A 135 2.00 -17.86 -8.19
CA GLN A 135 2.65 -18.85 -7.32
C GLN A 135 2.62 -20.27 -7.89
N LEU A 136 1.52 -20.68 -8.53
CA LEU A 136 1.40 -21.98 -9.19
C LEU A 136 2.22 -22.09 -10.48
N GLN A 137 2.47 -20.96 -11.17
CA GLN A 137 3.33 -20.96 -12.37
C GLN A 137 4.82 -21.04 -12.00
N SER A 138 5.24 -20.24 -11.03
CA SER A 138 6.61 -20.19 -10.50
C SER A 138 6.57 -19.60 -9.10
N PRO A 139 7.00 -20.32 -8.07
CA PRO A 139 7.14 -19.79 -6.73
C PRO A 139 8.01 -18.52 -6.75
N GLN A 140 7.42 -17.40 -6.35
CA GLN A 140 8.12 -16.12 -6.33
C GLN A 140 8.62 -15.81 -4.94
N ARG A 141 9.85 -15.30 -4.87
CA ARG A 141 10.45 -14.76 -3.65
C ARG A 141 10.57 -13.25 -3.80
N VAL A 142 10.03 -12.52 -2.84
CA VAL A 142 10.05 -11.06 -2.81
C VAL A 142 10.77 -10.60 -1.57
N THR A 143 11.84 -9.85 -1.75
CA THR A 143 12.59 -9.26 -0.65
C THR A 143 12.09 -7.84 -0.36
N PHE A 144 12.21 -7.39 0.89
CA PHE A 144 11.73 -6.08 1.30
C PHE A 144 12.53 -5.55 2.50
N LEU A 145 12.50 -4.23 2.72
CA LEU A 145 13.09 -3.62 3.91
C LEU A 145 12.28 -4.05 5.15
N GLY A 146 12.86 -4.98 5.91
CA GLY A 146 12.26 -5.59 7.10
C GLY A 146 12.34 -4.72 8.37
N PRO A 147 11.90 -5.30 9.46
CA PRO A 147 11.35 -6.66 9.62
C PRO A 147 9.93 -6.82 9.06
N GLU A 148 9.33 -8.01 9.26
CA GLU A 148 7.91 -8.21 9.01
C GLU A 148 7.04 -7.20 9.77
N ALA A 149 5.80 -6.98 9.34
CA ALA A 149 4.88 -5.97 9.87
C ALA A 149 5.29 -4.51 9.67
N THR A 150 6.35 -4.22 8.91
CA THR A 150 6.66 -2.85 8.48
C THR A 150 5.73 -2.38 7.36
N PHE A 151 5.65 -1.07 7.12
CA PHE A 151 4.89 -0.54 5.99
C PHE A 151 5.43 -0.98 4.63
N THR A 152 6.73 -1.31 4.54
CA THR A 152 7.32 -1.93 3.35
C THR A 152 6.79 -3.35 3.14
N HIS A 153 6.65 -4.14 4.21
CA HIS A 153 6.01 -5.46 4.15
C HIS A 153 4.54 -5.35 3.68
N LEU A 154 3.78 -4.42 4.26
CA LEU A 154 2.40 -4.16 3.81
C LEU A 154 2.33 -3.78 2.32
N ALA A 155 3.20 -2.89 1.87
CA ALA A 155 3.25 -2.50 0.46
C ALA A 155 3.57 -3.70 -0.45
N ALA A 156 4.49 -4.59 -0.03
CA ALA A 156 4.81 -5.82 -0.73
C ALA A 156 3.59 -6.77 -0.80
N MET A 157 2.93 -7.03 0.33
CA MET A 157 1.74 -7.89 0.38
C MET A 157 0.57 -7.33 -0.43
N ASN A 158 0.36 -6.01 -0.41
CA ASN A 158 -0.68 -5.36 -1.20
C ASN A 158 -0.40 -5.40 -2.72
N HIS A 159 0.86 -5.55 -3.13
CA HIS A 159 1.23 -5.66 -4.54
C HIS A 159 1.23 -7.12 -5.02
N PHE A 160 1.88 -8.02 -4.28
CA PHE A 160 2.11 -9.40 -4.69
C PHE A 160 1.05 -10.38 -4.16
N GLY A 161 0.26 -10.00 -3.16
CA GLY A 161 -0.69 -10.88 -2.47
C GLY A 161 -0.04 -11.72 -1.36
N GLN A 162 -0.80 -12.63 -0.75
CA GLN A 162 -0.33 -13.42 0.39
C GLN A 162 0.37 -14.75 -0.02
N SER A 163 0.29 -15.13 -1.29
CA SER A 163 0.79 -16.43 -1.79
C SER A 163 2.25 -16.39 -2.22
N VAL A 164 3.05 -15.47 -1.71
CA VAL A 164 4.46 -15.25 -2.09
C VAL A 164 5.35 -15.44 -0.87
N GLU A 165 6.56 -15.98 -1.06
CA GLU A 165 7.56 -16.03 0.01
C GLU A 165 8.20 -14.64 0.21
N TYR A 166 7.98 -14.05 1.37
CA TYR A 166 8.51 -12.74 1.74
C TYR A 166 9.80 -12.88 2.55
N VAL A 167 10.88 -12.21 2.10
CA VAL A 167 12.22 -12.30 2.69
C VAL A 167 12.63 -10.93 3.23
N PRO A 168 12.56 -10.70 4.56
CA PRO A 168 12.94 -9.42 5.15
C PRO A 168 14.45 -9.21 5.11
N GLN A 169 14.87 -7.99 4.76
CA GLN A 169 16.28 -7.57 4.77
C GLN A 169 16.51 -6.45 5.79
N PRO A 170 17.71 -6.40 6.40
CA PRO A 170 18.03 -5.39 7.40
C PRO A 170 18.27 -4.00 6.82
N SER A 171 18.59 -3.89 5.52
CA SER A 171 18.85 -2.64 4.83
C SER A 171 18.29 -2.60 3.41
N ILE A 172 18.13 -1.40 2.85
CA ILE A 172 17.74 -1.21 1.44
C ILE A 172 18.82 -1.77 0.51
N GLN A 173 20.11 -1.62 0.86
CA GLN A 173 21.23 -2.19 0.12
C GLN A 173 21.11 -3.71 -0.03
N ASP A 174 20.74 -4.41 1.05
CA ASP A 174 20.58 -5.87 1.01
C ASP A 174 19.38 -6.28 0.15
N VAL A 175 18.32 -5.48 0.11
CA VAL A 175 17.19 -5.71 -0.81
C VAL A 175 17.66 -5.68 -2.27
N PHE A 176 18.42 -4.66 -2.67
CA PHE A 176 19.00 -4.58 -4.01
C PHE A 176 19.91 -5.78 -4.30
N THR A 177 20.81 -6.09 -3.38
CA THR A 177 21.78 -7.19 -3.50
C THR A 177 21.11 -8.56 -3.70
N GLU A 178 20.01 -8.85 -2.97
CA GLU A 178 19.30 -10.13 -3.10
C GLU A 178 18.59 -10.27 -4.44
N VAL A 179 18.09 -9.15 -5.01
CA VAL A 179 17.50 -9.16 -6.36
C VAL A 179 18.59 -9.29 -7.44
N GLU A 180 19.70 -8.59 -7.30
CA GLU A 180 20.85 -8.67 -8.23
C GLU A 180 21.44 -10.07 -8.30
N LYS A 181 21.60 -10.74 -7.15
CA LYS A 181 22.05 -12.13 -7.07
C LYS A 181 21.03 -13.13 -7.64
N GLY A 182 19.78 -12.73 -7.83
CA GLY A 182 18.71 -13.60 -8.30
C GLY A 182 18.16 -14.56 -7.23
N THR A 183 18.54 -14.42 -5.97
CA THR A 183 17.97 -15.16 -4.83
C THR A 183 16.51 -14.76 -4.59
N CYS A 184 16.18 -13.51 -4.88
CA CYS A 184 14.81 -13.01 -4.93
C CYS A 184 14.50 -12.47 -6.33
N HIS A 185 13.23 -12.62 -6.75
CA HIS A 185 12.78 -12.18 -8.06
C HIS A 185 12.55 -10.66 -8.08
N TYR A 186 11.97 -10.14 -7.01
CA TYR A 186 11.64 -8.73 -6.84
C TYR A 186 12.04 -8.23 -5.46
N GLY A 187 12.26 -6.92 -5.36
CA GLY A 187 12.48 -6.21 -4.12
C GLY A 187 11.47 -5.07 -3.95
N VAL A 188 11.09 -4.77 -2.72
CA VAL A 188 10.22 -3.62 -2.40
C VAL A 188 10.96 -2.66 -1.49
N VAL A 189 11.08 -1.40 -1.94
CA VAL A 189 11.84 -0.36 -1.24
C VAL A 189 11.07 0.95 -1.18
N PRO A 190 11.16 1.72 -0.07
CA PRO A 190 10.58 3.06 0.00
C PRO A 190 11.41 4.04 -0.85
N VAL A 191 10.77 4.96 -1.57
CA VAL A 191 11.46 5.99 -2.35
C VAL A 191 11.10 7.41 -1.93
N GLU A 192 9.90 7.60 -1.36
CA GLU A 192 9.42 8.93 -0.97
C GLU A 192 8.32 8.83 0.09
N ASN A 193 8.37 9.72 1.06
CA ASN A 193 7.29 9.90 2.03
C ASN A 193 6.73 11.32 1.91
N SER A 194 5.40 11.47 1.97
CA SER A 194 4.72 12.77 1.76
C SER A 194 5.03 13.82 2.83
N ILE A 195 5.57 13.43 3.98
CA ILE A 195 5.94 14.33 5.08
C ILE A 195 7.44 14.58 5.11
N GLU A 196 8.26 13.54 4.87
CA GLU A 196 9.72 13.60 5.04
C GLU A 196 10.48 13.75 3.73
N GLY A 197 9.80 13.59 2.59
CA GLY A 197 10.40 13.73 1.27
C GLY A 197 11.09 12.45 0.80
N ALA A 198 12.11 12.61 -0.04
CA ALA A 198 12.78 11.51 -0.73
C ALA A 198 13.62 10.62 0.21
N VAL A 199 13.54 9.30 0.01
CA VAL A 199 14.43 8.32 0.65
C VAL A 199 15.74 8.28 -0.12
N ASN A 200 16.65 9.12 0.29
CA ASN A 200 17.90 9.39 -0.39
C ASN A 200 18.74 8.13 -0.69
N HIS A 201 18.74 7.19 0.25
CA HIS A 201 19.53 5.96 0.11
C HIS A 201 19.04 5.08 -1.06
N THR A 202 17.73 5.00 -1.28
CA THR A 202 17.16 4.27 -2.42
C THR A 202 17.56 4.90 -3.76
N LEU A 203 17.56 6.24 -3.83
CA LEU A 203 17.94 6.96 -5.03
C LEU A 203 19.44 6.77 -5.34
N ASP A 204 20.30 6.80 -4.32
CA ASP A 204 21.74 6.58 -4.49
C ASP A 204 22.03 5.18 -5.06
N LEU A 205 21.31 4.14 -4.61
CA LEU A 205 21.49 2.77 -5.08
C LEU A 205 21.12 2.57 -6.56
N PHE A 206 20.13 3.29 -7.07
CA PHE A 206 19.80 3.22 -8.49
C PHE A 206 20.92 3.72 -9.42
N PHE A 207 21.85 4.51 -8.91
CA PHE A 207 23.03 4.90 -9.69
C PHE A 207 23.96 3.71 -9.96
N GLU A 208 24.17 2.85 -8.97
CA GLU A 208 25.12 1.73 -9.02
C GLU A 208 24.47 0.45 -9.56
N SER A 209 23.16 0.25 -9.34
CA SER A 209 22.42 -0.97 -9.65
C SER A 209 21.85 -0.97 -11.06
N GLU A 210 21.90 -2.11 -11.76
CA GLU A 210 21.24 -2.30 -13.05
C GLU A 210 19.77 -2.75 -12.97
N LEU A 211 19.25 -2.88 -11.75
CA LEU A 211 17.85 -3.23 -11.54
C LEU A 211 16.92 -2.16 -12.11
N LYS A 212 15.73 -2.62 -12.53
CA LYS A 212 14.68 -1.77 -13.08
C LYS A 212 13.54 -1.58 -12.09
N ILE A 213 12.86 -0.45 -12.20
CA ILE A 213 11.59 -0.23 -11.53
C ILE A 213 10.52 -0.95 -12.34
N CYS A 214 9.87 -1.94 -11.73
CA CYS A 214 8.83 -2.76 -12.35
C CYS A 214 7.41 -2.29 -12.00
N ALA A 215 7.25 -1.63 -10.86
CA ALA A 215 5.98 -1.06 -10.41
C ALA A 215 6.20 -0.01 -9.32
N GLU A 216 5.16 0.77 -9.05
CA GLU A 216 5.09 1.65 -7.90
C GLU A 216 3.84 1.35 -7.05
N ARG A 217 3.92 1.65 -5.76
CA ARG A 217 2.81 1.50 -4.83
C ARG A 217 2.78 2.67 -3.86
N TYR A 218 1.60 3.28 -3.70
CA TYR A 218 1.35 4.25 -2.64
C TYR A 218 0.69 3.56 -1.47
N GLN A 219 1.31 3.65 -0.30
CA GLN A 219 0.81 3.05 0.94
C GLN A 219 0.50 4.15 1.94
N ALA A 220 -0.76 4.23 2.37
CA ALA A 220 -1.13 5.09 3.48
C ALA A 220 -0.42 4.62 4.76
N ILE A 221 0.19 5.55 5.47
CA ILE A 221 0.87 5.30 6.73
C ILE A 221 -0.06 5.75 7.84
N SER A 222 -0.61 4.78 8.55
CA SER A 222 -1.45 5.01 9.72
C SER A 222 -0.87 4.31 10.92
N HIS A 223 -0.95 4.95 12.07
CA HIS A 223 -0.41 4.46 13.32
C HIS A 223 -1.54 4.16 14.30
N ASP A 224 -1.53 2.95 14.81
CA ASP A 224 -2.44 2.50 15.85
C ASP A 224 -1.66 2.29 17.17
N LEU A 225 -2.33 2.43 18.28
CA LEU A 225 -1.80 2.03 19.58
C LEU A 225 -2.18 0.58 19.84
N LEU A 226 -1.18 -0.27 19.96
CA LEU A 226 -1.33 -1.72 20.10
C LEU A 226 -0.85 -2.14 21.48
N ALA A 227 -1.61 -3.02 22.16
CA ALA A 227 -1.20 -3.64 23.40
C ALA A 227 -1.71 -5.08 23.49
N LYS A 228 -1.09 -5.90 24.32
CA LYS A 228 -1.51 -7.30 24.49
C LYS A 228 -2.86 -7.41 25.17
N GLU A 229 -3.04 -6.66 26.25
CA GLU A 229 -4.26 -6.61 27.08
C GLU A 229 -4.39 -5.23 27.70
N GLY A 230 -5.60 -4.90 28.16
CA GLY A 230 -5.83 -3.76 28.99
C GLY A 230 -6.47 -2.56 28.30
N SER A 231 -6.64 -1.52 29.07
CA SER A 231 -7.15 -0.22 28.66
C SER A 231 -6.01 0.81 28.60
N LEU A 232 -6.30 1.99 28.06
CA LEU A 232 -5.34 3.11 28.08
C LEU A 232 -4.76 3.40 29.47
N ARG A 233 -5.52 3.10 30.55
CA ARG A 233 -5.10 3.35 31.95
C ARG A 233 -4.02 2.38 32.44
N ASP A 234 -3.90 1.22 31.81
CA ASP A 234 -2.97 0.17 32.22
C ASP A 234 -1.59 0.33 31.54
N ILE A 235 -1.51 1.19 30.50
CA ILE A 235 -0.29 1.42 29.72
C ILE A 235 0.67 2.32 30.51
N ARG A 236 1.87 1.80 30.78
CA ARG A 236 2.97 2.49 31.45
C ARG A 236 4.13 2.82 30.53
N THR A 237 4.36 1.97 29.52
CA THR A 237 5.45 2.11 28.57
C THR A 237 4.90 2.04 27.14
N VAL A 238 5.34 2.95 26.29
CA VAL A 238 5.01 2.93 24.85
C VAL A 238 6.28 2.85 24.05
N TYR A 239 6.36 1.83 23.20
CA TYR A 239 7.46 1.60 22.27
C TYR A 239 7.10 2.12 20.88
N SER A 240 8.02 2.78 20.17
CA SER A 240 7.90 3.03 18.75
C SER A 240 9.21 3.51 18.13
N HIS A 241 9.21 3.64 16.79
CA HIS A 241 10.27 4.36 16.07
C HIS A 241 10.16 5.86 16.35
N PRO A 242 11.29 6.62 16.47
CA PRO A 242 11.26 8.07 16.75
C PRO A 242 10.34 8.85 15.83
N GLN A 243 10.32 8.49 14.56
CA GLN A 243 9.47 9.10 13.54
C GLN A 243 7.97 8.92 13.82
N ALA A 244 7.53 7.71 14.19
CA ALA A 244 6.14 7.45 14.54
C ALA A 244 5.74 8.19 15.82
N PHE A 245 6.65 8.30 16.80
CA PHE A 245 6.42 9.14 17.98
C PHE A 245 6.22 10.62 17.62
N ALA A 246 7.04 11.14 16.69
CA ALA A 246 6.88 12.52 16.24
C ALA A 246 5.53 12.75 15.56
N GLN A 247 5.05 11.77 14.77
CA GLN A 247 3.76 11.83 14.07
C GLN A 247 2.54 11.64 14.98
N CYS A 248 2.70 11.04 16.17
CA CYS A 248 1.63 10.78 17.14
C CYS A 248 1.77 11.62 18.43
N ARG A 249 2.62 12.63 18.41
CA ARG A 249 3.05 13.36 19.61
C ARG A 249 1.90 13.99 20.39
N LYS A 250 1.00 14.71 19.71
CA LYS A 250 -0.12 15.41 20.36
C LYS A 250 -1.10 14.43 20.97
N TRP A 251 -1.38 13.34 20.27
CA TRP A 251 -2.26 12.29 20.74
C TRP A 251 -1.69 11.62 22.00
N LEU A 252 -0.42 11.21 21.99
CA LEU A 252 0.25 10.59 23.13
C LEU A 252 0.29 11.51 24.35
N GLN A 253 0.63 12.79 24.17
CA GLN A 253 0.63 13.79 25.26
C GLN A 253 -0.75 13.98 25.87
N LYS A 254 -1.82 13.90 25.08
CA LYS A 254 -3.20 14.09 25.55
C LYS A 254 -3.74 12.87 26.32
N TYR A 255 -3.51 11.67 25.78
CA TYR A 255 -4.17 10.45 26.29
C TYR A 255 -3.28 9.56 27.14
N LEU A 256 -1.96 9.68 27.03
CA LEU A 256 -0.98 8.92 27.81
C LEU A 256 0.13 9.83 28.39
N PRO A 257 -0.21 10.91 29.10
CA PRO A 257 0.78 11.88 29.60
C PRO A 257 1.75 11.30 30.64
N GLY A 258 1.39 10.19 31.29
CA GLY A 258 2.24 9.51 32.28
C GLY A 258 3.03 8.31 31.77
N ALA A 259 2.87 7.94 30.48
CA ALA A 259 3.58 6.80 29.93
C ALA A 259 5.03 7.16 29.56
N THR A 260 5.94 6.23 29.79
CA THR A 260 7.33 6.32 29.36
C THR A 260 7.44 5.98 27.88
N LEU A 261 7.95 6.90 27.05
CA LEU A 261 8.17 6.66 25.63
C LEU A 261 9.57 6.08 25.41
N VAL A 262 9.68 4.89 24.81
CA VAL A 262 10.93 4.18 24.56
C VAL A 262 11.14 3.96 23.08
N GLU A 263 12.23 4.47 22.57
CA GLU A 263 12.57 4.36 21.15
C GLU A 263 12.94 2.93 20.73
N SER A 264 12.51 2.55 19.56
CA SER A 264 12.77 1.26 18.90
C SER A 264 13.28 1.45 17.48
N ARG A 265 14.03 0.47 16.97
CA ARG A 265 14.59 0.49 15.61
C ARG A 265 13.55 0.53 14.49
N SER A 266 12.35 0.01 14.76
CA SER A 266 11.20 0.05 13.86
C SER A 266 9.89 -0.06 14.65
N THR A 267 8.78 0.31 14.04
CA THR A 267 7.43 0.14 14.61
C THR A 267 7.08 -1.34 14.82
N ALA A 268 7.53 -2.22 13.93
CA ALA A 268 7.36 -3.67 14.06
C ALA A 268 8.17 -4.25 15.24
N HIS A 269 9.43 -3.79 15.45
CA HIS A 269 10.21 -4.17 16.62
C HIS A 269 9.57 -3.66 17.93
N ALA A 270 8.95 -2.49 17.89
CA ALA A 270 8.17 -1.95 19.00
C ALA A 270 6.98 -2.84 19.35
N ALA A 271 6.21 -3.26 18.33
CA ALA A 271 5.08 -4.16 18.50
C ALA A 271 5.51 -5.50 19.15
N ARG A 272 6.63 -6.10 18.68
CA ARG A 272 7.16 -7.32 19.29
C ARG A 272 7.50 -7.12 20.77
N LYS A 273 8.16 -6.01 21.13
CA LYS A 273 8.46 -5.71 22.54
C LYS A 273 7.20 -5.55 23.39
N ALA A 274 6.19 -4.86 22.87
CA ALA A 274 4.92 -4.69 23.57
C ALA A 274 4.19 -6.02 23.79
N ALA A 275 4.37 -7.00 22.90
CA ALA A 275 3.81 -8.34 23.08
C ALA A 275 4.49 -9.14 24.21
N GLU A 276 5.74 -8.83 24.54
CA GLU A 276 6.56 -9.53 25.54
C GLU A 276 6.45 -8.91 26.94
N GLU A 277 5.97 -7.65 27.08
CA GLU A 277 6.00 -6.88 28.32
C GLU A 277 4.60 -6.48 28.79
N ALA A 278 4.23 -6.83 30.03
CA ALA A 278 2.93 -6.45 30.61
C ALA A 278 2.88 -4.95 30.90
N GLY A 279 1.76 -4.30 30.52
CA GLY A 279 1.57 -2.86 30.66
C GLY A 279 2.34 -2.04 29.63
N ALA A 280 2.87 -2.68 28.60
CA ALA A 280 3.49 -2.03 27.46
C ALA A 280 2.52 -1.94 26.29
N ALA A 281 2.70 -0.89 25.49
CA ALA A 281 2.03 -0.70 24.20
C ALA A 281 3.04 -0.32 23.11
N ALA A 282 2.63 -0.44 21.86
CA ALA A 282 3.40 0.02 20.71
C ALA A 282 2.59 0.95 19.83
N VAL A 283 3.24 1.95 19.25
CA VAL A 283 2.71 2.70 18.13
C VAL A 283 3.22 2.04 16.86
N ALA A 284 2.31 1.37 16.11
CA ALA A 284 2.65 0.60 14.92
C ALA A 284 1.45 0.53 13.94
N SER A 285 1.59 -0.23 12.85
CA SER A 285 0.48 -0.50 11.92
C SER A 285 -0.49 -1.53 12.50
N SER A 286 -1.76 -1.51 12.07
CA SER A 286 -2.76 -2.54 12.43
C SER A 286 -2.32 -3.96 12.06
N GLU A 287 -1.54 -4.14 11.01
CA GLU A 287 -0.99 -5.44 10.60
C GLU A 287 -0.04 -6.02 11.66
N ALA A 288 0.70 -5.15 12.35
CA ALA A 288 1.54 -5.60 13.46
C ALA A 288 0.73 -6.21 14.61
N ALA A 289 -0.54 -5.81 14.78
CA ALA A 289 -1.42 -6.43 15.76
C ALA A 289 -1.68 -7.91 15.43
N HIS A 290 -1.96 -8.22 14.17
CA HIS A 290 -2.19 -9.61 13.73
C HIS A 290 -0.93 -10.47 13.84
N ILE A 291 0.23 -9.94 13.45
CA ILE A 291 1.49 -10.71 13.43
C ILE A 291 2.01 -10.99 14.84
N TYR A 292 1.83 -10.05 15.78
CA TYR A 292 2.37 -10.16 17.13
C TYR A 292 1.32 -10.46 18.21
N ASP A 293 0.10 -10.85 17.80
CA ASP A 293 -1.02 -11.17 18.70
C ASP A 293 -1.30 -10.04 19.72
N LEU A 294 -1.44 -8.83 19.19
CA LEU A 294 -1.78 -7.63 19.92
C LEU A 294 -3.20 -7.15 19.59
N THR A 295 -3.80 -6.42 20.50
CA THR A 295 -5.09 -5.76 20.30
C THR A 295 -4.90 -4.29 19.93
N VAL A 296 -5.72 -3.78 19.02
CA VAL A 296 -5.77 -2.35 18.70
C VAL A 296 -6.54 -1.63 19.83
N VAL A 297 -5.82 -0.88 20.67
CA VAL A 297 -6.39 -0.10 21.78
C VAL A 297 -6.96 1.24 21.29
N ALA A 298 -6.27 1.87 20.34
CA ALA A 298 -6.74 3.08 19.68
C ALA A 298 -6.24 3.10 18.23
N SER A 299 -7.14 3.44 17.30
CA SER A 299 -6.83 3.47 15.87
C SER A 299 -6.53 4.88 15.40
N ARG A 300 -5.61 5.00 14.43
CA ARG A 300 -5.32 6.22 13.67
C ARG A 300 -4.96 7.38 14.60
N ILE A 301 -3.95 7.16 15.43
CA ILE A 301 -3.50 8.12 16.45
C ILE A 301 -2.51 9.16 15.93
N GLU A 302 -2.20 9.14 14.63
CA GLU A 302 -1.34 10.13 13.98
C GLU A 302 -1.97 11.54 14.00
N ASP A 303 -1.15 12.55 14.24
CA ASP A 303 -1.56 13.96 14.31
C ASP A 303 -1.99 14.53 12.94
N THR A 304 -1.58 13.89 11.83
CA THR A 304 -1.85 14.31 10.46
C THR A 304 -2.32 13.12 9.62
N ALA A 305 -3.56 13.16 9.17
CA ALA A 305 -4.24 12.05 8.50
C ALA A 305 -3.80 11.77 7.03
N ARG A 306 -2.81 12.47 6.49
CA ARG A 306 -2.42 12.40 5.07
C ARG A 306 -0.96 11.98 4.87
N ASN A 307 -0.50 11.00 5.65
CA ASN A 307 0.83 10.43 5.45
C ASN A 307 0.76 9.28 4.46
N THR A 308 1.51 9.38 3.37
CA THR A 308 1.61 8.33 2.35
C THR A 308 3.07 8.12 1.98
N THR A 309 3.48 6.87 1.88
CA THR A 309 4.80 6.50 1.36
C THR A 309 4.65 5.88 -0.01
N ARG A 310 5.47 6.33 -0.95
CA ARG A 310 5.64 5.71 -2.26
C ARG A 310 6.73 4.65 -2.15
N PHE A 311 6.40 3.43 -2.55
CA PHE A 311 7.29 2.29 -2.65
C PHE A 311 7.50 1.95 -4.11
N LEU A 312 8.71 1.46 -4.44
CA LEU A 312 9.05 0.92 -5.74
C LEU A 312 9.25 -0.58 -5.64
N VAL A 313 8.75 -1.28 -6.65
CA VAL A 313 9.06 -2.67 -6.90
C VAL A 313 10.24 -2.69 -7.86
N ILE A 314 11.34 -3.28 -7.44
CA ILE A 314 12.54 -3.42 -8.26
C ILE A 314 12.72 -4.87 -8.70
N GLY A 315 13.23 -5.07 -9.91
CA GLY A 315 13.46 -6.36 -10.52
C GLY A 315 14.47 -6.29 -11.64
N ARG A 316 14.70 -7.42 -12.30
CA ARG A 316 15.58 -7.53 -13.47
C ARG A 316 14.84 -7.42 -14.79
N ASP A 317 13.52 -7.41 -14.71
CA ASP A 317 12.63 -7.51 -15.85
C ASP A 317 12.23 -6.13 -16.39
N GLU A 318 12.13 -6.02 -17.70
CA GLU A 318 11.48 -4.89 -18.35
C GLU A 318 9.97 -5.15 -18.39
N ILE A 319 9.19 -4.12 -18.10
CA ILE A 319 7.73 -4.21 -18.05
C ILE A 319 7.15 -3.68 -19.37
N HIS A 320 6.27 -4.44 -19.97
CA HIS A 320 5.60 -4.04 -21.20
C HIS A 320 4.54 -2.95 -20.97
N ARG A 321 4.33 -2.17 -22.02
CA ARG A 321 3.38 -1.06 -22.04
C ARG A 321 1.96 -1.48 -21.66
N THR A 322 1.33 -0.70 -20.78
CA THR A 322 -0.06 -0.91 -20.33
C THR A 322 -1.03 0.14 -20.88
N GLY A 323 -0.52 1.29 -21.33
CA GLY A 323 -1.28 2.44 -21.79
C GLY A 323 -1.44 3.55 -20.75
N GLU A 324 -1.25 3.25 -19.47
CA GLU A 324 -1.22 4.22 -18.36
C GLU A 324 0.09 4.03 -17.59
N ASP A 325 1.18 4.47 -18.20
CA ASP A 325 2.52 4.17 -17.73
C ASP A 325 3.26 5.44 -17.28
N LYS A 326 4.36 5.21 -16.60
CA LYS A 326 5.33 6.20 -16.16
C LYS A 326 6.73 5.69 -16.46
N THR A 327 7.59 6.56 -16.93
CA THR A 327 9.02 6.29 -17.14
C THR A 327 9.83 7.10 -16.13
N SER A 328 10.65 6.41 -15.34
CA SER A 328 11.60 7.03 -14.40
C SER A 328 12.98 7.06 -15.03
N LEU A 329 13.60 8.24 -14.99
CA LEU A 329 14.92 8.51 -15.55
C LEU A 329 15.84 9.08 -14.47
N MET A 330 17.13 8.84 -14.61
CA MET A 330 18.17 9.50 -13.86
C MET A 330 19.18 10.10 -14.83
N PHE A 331 19.57 11.37 -14.61
CA PHE A 331 20.56 12.00 -15.47
C PHE A 331 21.50 12.94 -14.69
N VAL A 332 22.64 13.27 -15.30
CA VAL A 332 23.63 14.23 -14.81
C VAL A 332 23.79 15.34 -15.83
N THR A 333 23.81 16.58 -15.37
CA THR A 333 24.06 17.75 -16.23
C THR A 333 25.44 18.32 -16.02
N SER A 334 25.94 19.05 -17.02
CA SER A 334 27.11 19.93 -16.84
C SER A 334 26.81 21.04 -15.82
N HIS A 335 27.82 21.45 -15.06
CA HIS A 335 27.66 22.52 -14.06
C HIS A 335 27.84 23.91 -14.71
N ILE A 336 26.90 24.28 -15.61
CA ILE A 336 26.88 25.57 -16.29
C ILE A 336 25.47 26.19 -16.24
N PRO A 337 25.32 27.52 -16.34
CA PRO A 337 24.02 28.16 -16.34
C PRO A 337 23.09 27.60 -17.40
N GLY A 338 21.84 27.29 -16.99
CA GLY A 338 20.79 26.75 -17.87
C GLY A 338 20.93 25.28 -18.28
N ALA A 339 21.92 24.53 -17.74
CA ALA A 339 22.11 23.12 -18.12
C ALA A 339 20.86 22.26 -17.82
N LEU A 340 20.32 22.35 -16.62
CA LEU A 340 19.11 21.63 -16.24
C LEU A 340 17.91 22.00 -17.14
N TYR A 341 17.72 23.30 -17.41
CA TYR A 341 16.65 23.75 -18.30
C TYR A 341 16.74 23.09 -19.68
N ARG A 342 17.94 23.06 -20.27
CA ARG A 342 18.15 22.47 -21.60
C ARG A 342 17.83 20.98 -21.64
N VAL A 343 18.19 20.23 -20.56
CA VAL A 343 17.89 18.78 -20.49
C VAL A 343 16.40 18.54 -20.30
N LEU A 344 15.68 19.41 -19.59
CA LEU A 344 14.24 19.26 -19.35
C LEU A 344 13.37 19.81 -20.50
N GLN A 345 13.93 20.70 -21.34
CA GLN A 345 13.18 21.33 -22.44
C GLN A 345 12.52 20.32 -23.39
N PRO A 346 13.15 19.20 -23.79
CA PRO A 346 12.53 18.19 -24.66
C PRO A 346 11.22 17.62 -24.10
N ILE A 347 11.08 17.48 -22.78
CA ILE A 347 9.86 16.97 -22.13
C ILE A 347 8.69 17.91 -22.43
N ALA A 348 8.90 19.22 -22.25
CA ALA A 348 7.86 20.22 -22.50
C ALA A 348 7.51 20.33 -23.99
N GLU A 349 8.52 20.30 -24.87
CA GLU A 349 8.32 20.37 -26.33
C GLU A 349 7.57 19.18 -26.90
N SER A 350 7.73 17.99 -26.29
CA SER A 350 6.99 16.77 -26.66
C SER A 350 5.60 16.67 -26.02
N GLY A 351 5.19 17.66 -25.22
CA GLY A 351 3.90 17.66 -24.53
C GLY A 351 3.77 16.58 -23.43
N LEU A 352 4.89 16.03 -22.97
CA LEU A 352 4.90 15.03 -21.90
C LEU A 352 4.74 15.71 -20.53
N ASN A 353 3.98 15.09 -19.65
CA ASN A 353 3.82 15.56 -18.27
C ASN A 353 4.94 15.01 -17.38
N MET A 354 5.69 15.92 -16.74
CA MET A 354 6.67 15.58 -15.70
C MET A 354 5.99 15.60 -14.35
N VAL A 355 5.95 14.44 -13.68
CA VAL A 355 5.23 14.26 -12.40
C VAL A 355 6.14 14.28 -11.19
N LYS A 356 7.46 14.19 -11.40
CA LYS A 356 8.48 14.28 -10.33
C LYS A 356 9.78 14.83 -10.88
N LEU A 357 10.43 15.66 -10.08
CA LEU A 357 11.83 16.05 -10.25
C LEU A 357 12.50 16.14 -8.89
N GLU A 358 13.58 15.41 -8.70
CA GLU A 358 14.38 15.36 -7.47
C GLU A 358 15.85 15.55 -7.81
N SER A 359 16.58 16.35 -7.04
CA SER A 359 18.01 16.55 -7.23
C SER A 359 18.81 15.99 -6.07
N ARG A 360 19.95 15.35 -6.37
CA ARG A 360 20.83 14.72 -5.38
C ARG A 360 22.29 15.09 -5.66
N PRO A 361 23.07 15.52 -4.64
CA PRO A 361 24.51 15.71 -4.81
C PRO A 361 25.20 14.36 -5.06
N THR A 362 26.16 14.32 -5.97
CA THR A 362 26.98 13.14 -6.20
C THR A 362 28.00 13.00 -5.06
N LYS A 363 28.24 11.75 -4.61
CA LYS A 363 29.31 11.44 -3.64
C LYS A 363 30.70 11.38 -4.28
N HIS A 364 30.76 11.25 -5.62
CA HIS A 364 31.99 10.97 -6.37
C HIS A 364 32.65 12.21 -7.00
N GLN A 365 31.92 13.31 -7.15
CA GLN A 365 32.48 14.58 -7.67
C GLN A 365 31.89 15.75 -6.89
N ASN A 366 32.75 16.62 -6.39
CA ASN A 366 32.33 17.84 -5.71
C ASN A 366 31.45 18.71 -6.62
N TRP A 367 30.28 19.11 -6.13
CA TRP A 367 29.35 20.03 -6.79
C TRP A 367 28.64 19.50 -8.05
N SER A 368 28.59 18.18 -8.29
CA SER A 368 27.77 17.57 -9.32
C SER A 368 26.48 17.02 -8.73
N TYR A 369 25.40 17.04 -9.52
CA TYR A 369 24.07 16.58 -9.09
C TYR A 369 23.54 15.53 -10.04
N PHE A 370 22.94 14.48 -9.46
CA PHE A 370 21.99 13.62 -10.15
C PHE A 370 20.60 14.24 -10.08
N PHE A 371 19.88 14.10 -11.15
CA PHE A 371 18.46 14.44 -11.22
C PHE A 371 17.66 13.18 -11.50
N PHE A 372 16.62 12.96 -10.69
CA PHE A 372 15.63 11.92 -10.94
C PHE A 372 14.38 12.59 -11.47
N VAL A 373 13.83 12.07 -12.56
CA VAL A 373 12.63 12.60 -13.19
C VAL A 373 11.68 11.46 -13.52
N ASP A 374 10.40 11.63 -13.21
CA ASP A 374 9.34 10.76 -13.67
C ASP A 374 8.53 11.51 -14.73
N VAL A 375 8.36 10.91 -15.89
CA VAL A 375 7.51 11.40 -16.97
C VAL A 375 6.38 10.41 -17.25
N GLU A 376 5.22 10.91 -17.63
CA GLU A 376 4.10 10.07 -18.05
C GLU A 376 4.35 9.49 -19.42
N GLY A 377 3.97 8.22 -19.60
CA GLY A 377 4.17 7.43 -20.82
C GLY A 377 5.23 6.34 -20.65
N HIS A 378 5.24 5.40 -21.58
CA HIS A 378 6.15 4.25 -21.61
C HIS A 378 7.30 4.50 -22.58
N ILE A 379 8.48 3.95 -22.34
CA ILE A 379 9.65 4.10 -23.23
C ILE A 379 9.41 3.53 -24.63
N GLU A 380 8.47 2.60 -24.80
CA GLU A 380 8.05 2.09 -26.11
C GLU A 380 7.15 3.09 -26.88
N ASP A 381 6.66 4.15 -26.24
CA ASP A 381 5.93 5.22 -26.91
C ASP A 381 6.93 6.12 -27.65
N THR A 382 6.71 6.36 -28.94
CA THR A 382 7.61 7.15 -29.80
C THR A 382 7.93 8.52 -29.17
N ALA A 383 6.91 9.23 -28.64
CA ALA A 383 7.11 10.53 -28.02
C ALA A 383 8.03 10.48 -26.79
N VAL A 384 7.95 9.42 -25.99
CA VAL A 384 8.82 9.22 -24.82
C VAL A 384 10.23 8.82 -25.26
N ALA A 385 10.34 7.87 -26.20
CA ALA A 385 11.63 7.41 -26.72
C ALA A 385 12.44 8.57 -27.34
N ASP A 386 11.82 9.35 -28.24
CA ASP A 386 12.45 10.50 -28.87
C ASP A 386 12.86 11.57 -27.86
N THR A 387 12.03 11.79 -26.84
CA THR A 387 12.34 12.74 -25.74
C THR A 387 13.54 12.29 -24.94
N VAL A 388 13.59 11.01 -24.56
CA VAL A 388 14.70 10.42 -23.79
C VAL A 388 16.00 10.46 -24.59
N GLU A 389 15.97 10.18 -25.89
CA GLU A 389 17.13 10.27 -26.78
C GLU A 389 17.67 11.72 -26.84
N ARG A 390 16.78 12.71 -27.00
CA ARG A 390 17.17 14.13 -26.99
C ARG A 390 17.75 14.56 -25.62
N MET A 391 17.14 14.11 -24.52
CA MET A 391 17.66 14.36 -23.16
C MET A 391 19.06 13.74 -22.99
N ALA A 392 19.28 12.53 -23.49
CA ALA A 392 20.57 11.85 -23.43
C ALA A 392 21.67 12.66 -24.17
N GLY A 393 21.35 13.20 -25.35
CA GLY A 393 22.27 14.06 -26.09
C GLY A 393 22.62 15.39 -25.40
N LEU A 394 21.82 15.83 -24.41
CA LEU A 394 22.00 17.07 -23.64
C LEU A 394 22.57 16.81 -22.22
N SER A 395 22.69 15.56 -21.82
CA SER A 395 23.16 15.13 -20.51
C SER A 395 24.59 14.61 -20.56
N LEU A 396 25.31 14.67 -19.45
CA LEU A 396 26.60 13.97 -19.29
C LEU A 396 26.40 12.47 -19.10
N TYR A 397 25.30 12.08 -18.52
CA TYR A 397 24.88 10.71 -18.26
C TYR A 397 23.37 10.66 -18.18
N LEU A 398 22.74 9.63 -18.76
CA LEU A 398 21.33 9.35 -18.61
C LEU A 398 21.12 7.84 -18.48
N LYS A 399 20.30 7.45 -17.52
CA LYS A 399 19.90 6.06 -17.27
C LYS A 399 18.38 5.96 -17.17
N ILE A 400 17.81 5.02 -17.91
CA ILE A 400 16.39 4.65 -17.78
C ILE A 400 16.29 3.67 -16.62
N LEU A 401 15.61 4.08 -15.55
CA LEU A 401 15.41 3.26 -14.35
C LEU A 401 14.27 2.25 -14.53
N GLY A 402 13.31 2.53 -15.41
CA GLY A 402 12.22 1.64 -15.77
C GLY A 402 11.02 2.41 -16.33
N SER A 403 10.21 1.70 -17.10
CA SER A 403 8.87 2.11 -17.51
C SER A 403 7.87 1.11 -16.92
N TYR A 404 6.84 1.58 -16.24
CA TYR A 404 5.96 0.74 -15.44
C TYR A 404 4.57 1.37 -15.31
N PRO A 405 3.52 0.57 -15.01
CA PRO A 405 2.17 1.07 -14.82
C PRO A 405 2.12 2.11 -13.70
N LYS A 406 1.41 3.21 -13.92
CA LYS A 406 1.07 4.14 -12.84
C LYS A 406 0.29 3.39 -11.78
N ALA A 407 0.60 3.64 -10.51
CA ALA A 407 -0.28 3.18 -9.44
C ALA A 407 -1.65 3.83 -9.65
N GLY A 408 -2.71 3.01 -9.77
CA GLY A 408 -4.08 3.50 -9.92
C GLY A 408 -4.43 4.50 -8.81
N ASP A 409 -5.29 5.44 -9.12
CA ASP A 409 -5.71 6.49 -8.20
C ASP A 409 -6.18 5.91 -6.85
N ARG A 410 -5.81 6.61 -5.79
CA ARG A 410 -5.88 6.27 -4.36
C ARG A 410 -7.29 6.04 -3.83
#